data_5012314bc71600adf10a62266894696c
#
_entry.id   5012314bc71600adf10a62266894696c
#
_cell.length_a   1.000
_cell.length_b   1.000
_cell.length_c   1.000
_cell.angle_alpha   90.00
_cell.angle_beta   90.00
_cell.angle_gamma   90.00
#
_symmetry.space_group_name_H-M   'P 1'
#
loop_
_entity.id
_entity.type
_entity.pdbx_description
1 polymer ?
#
loop_
_entity_poly.entity_id
_entity_poly.type
_entity_poly.pdbx_seq_one_letter_code
_entity_poly.pdbx_strand_id
1 'polypeptide(L)'
;MPDTAEQAQQGSPLNILVVDDDKDVCEYLQDFLSADGYAVSVVNDPTQVLDALREHEYHVAILDLMMPKLSGIDLLGQIRRMDDDIAIIILTGYPSLESATASIEHDVSAYIRKPFSIDEFREAIGRIAKKKGLVLRREDELHLTIGRTIRELRKQRGLTLKQMSRRTKLSVSLLSQIERAESSASVSSLFKVATALDVKITDLFGPF
;
A
#
# COMPACT_ATOMS: atom_id res chain seq x y z
N MET A 1 -28.09 9.31 16.91
CA MET A 1 -27.47 9.17 15.59
C MET A 1 -26.06 9.67 15.74
N PRO A 2 -25.05 8.81 15.94
CA PRO A 2 -23.66 9.25 15.92
C PRO A 2 -23.19 9.37 14.47
N ASP A 3 -22.42 10.39 14.29
CA ASP A 3 -21.91 11.03 13.09
C ASP A 3 -21.07 10.09 12.23
N THR A 4 -21.46 9.94 10.96
CA THR A 4 -20.84 9.03 9.97
C THR A 4 -19.63 9.69 9.28
N ALA A 5 -19.08 10.76 9.84
CA ALA A 5 -18.05 11.58 9.20
C ALA A 5 -16.59 11.30 9.65
N GLU A 6 -16.37 10.40 10.62
CA GLU A 6 -15.03 10.15 11.17
C GLU A 6 -14.29 8.92 10.58
N GLN A 7 -14.89 8.22 9.61
CA GLN A 7 -14.26 7.01 9.01
C GLN A 7 -13.53 7.24 7.69
N ALA A 8 -13.37 8.48 7.24
CA ALA A 8 -12.88 8.80 5.90
C ALA A 8 -11.41 9.25 5.81
N GLN A 9 -10.51 8.90 6.74
CA GLN A 9 -9.08 9.29 6.68
C GLN A 9 -8.09 8.16 7.04
N GLN A 10 -8.49 6.91 6.93
CA GLN A 10 -7.52 5.81 6.82
C GLN A 10 -7.22 5.63 5.33
N GLY A 11 -5.98 5.85 4.91
CA GLY A 11 -5.56 5.57 3.55
C GLY A 11 -6.02 4.17 3.17
N SER A 12 -6.90 4.07 2.16
CA SER A 12 -7.47 2.79 1.76
C SER A 12 -6.37 1.83 1.39
N PRO A 13 -6.40 0.57 1.87
CA PRO A 13 -5.40 -0.43 1.50
C PRO A 13 -5.40 -0.59 -0.02
N LEU A 14 -4.23 -0.90 -0.60
CA LEU A 14 -4.16 -1.27 -2.02
C LEU A 14 -5.12 -2.41 -2.30
N ASN A 15 -6.06 -2.19 -3.22
CA ASN A 15 -6.97 -3.21 -3.70
C ASN A 15 -6.28 -4.02 -4.81
N ILE A 16 -6.11 -5.30 -4.58
CA ILE A 16 -5.44 -6.22 -5.50
C ILE A 16 -6.45 -7.25 -5.99
N LEU A 17 -6.53 -7.41 -7.30
CA LEU A 17 -7.28 -8.49 -7.94
C LEU A 17 -6.32 -9.61 -8.33
N VAL A 18 -6.56 -10.83 -7.88
CA VAL A 18 -5.82 -12.04 -8.29
C VAL A 18 -6.69 -12.83 -9.25
N VAL A 19 -6.15 -13.13 -10.43
CA VAL A 19 -6.84 -13.86 -11.51
C VAL A 19 -6.00 -15.06 -11.92
N ASP A 20 -6.41 -16.24 -11.50
CA ASP A 20 -5.74 -17.51 -11.79
C ASP A 20 -6.78 -18.63 -11.67
N ASP A 21 -6.80 -19.60 -12.57
CA ASP A 21 -7.71 -20.74 -12.50
C ASP A 21 -7.27 -21.78 -11.46
N ASP A 22 -6.02 -21.73 -11.03
CA ASP A 22 -5.49 -22.54 -9.93
C ASP A 22 -5.86 -21.93 -8.57
N LYS A 23 -6.80 -22.61 -7.88
CA LYS A 23 -7.30 -22.15 -6.57
C LYS A 23 -6.23 -22.14 -5.51
N ASP A 24 -5.29 -23.07 -5.54
CA ASP A 24 -4.22 -23.18 -4.52
C ASP A 24 -3.26 -21.98 -4.66
N VAL A 25 -2.97 -21.55 -5.88
CA VAL A 25 -2.21 -20.33 -6.16
C VAL A 25 -2.96 -19.10 -5.67
N CYS A 26 -4.26 -19.03 -5.94
CA CYS A 26 -5.11 -17.93 -5.49
C CYS A 26 -5.17 -17.81 -3.97
N GLU A 27 -5.43 -18.91 -3.27
CA GLU A 27 -5.48 -18.95 -1.81
C GLU A 27 -4.13 -18.54 -1.20
N TYR A 28 -3.04 -19.09 -1.74
CA TYR A 28 -1.69 -18.73 -1.29
C TYR A 28 -1.38 -17.23 -1.45
N LEU A 29 -1.71 -16.64 -2.62
CA LEU A 29 -1.50 -15.21 -2.86
C LEU A 29 -2.43 -14.36 -2.00
N GLN A 30 -3.68 -14.77 -1.81
CA GLN A 30 -4.64 -14.07 -0.98
C GLN A 30 -4.18 -14.01 0.48
N ASP A 31 -3.79 -15.14 1.05
CA ASP A 31 -3.32 -15.23 2.43
C ASP A 31 -2.08 -14.36 2.64
N PHE A 32 -1.12 -14.50 1.76
CA PHE A 32 0.13 -13.77 1.82
C PHE A 32 -0.07 -12.24 1.68
N LEU A 33 -0.77 -11.80 0.64
CA LEU A 33 -0.98 -10.37 0.38
C LEU A 33 -1.89 -9.73 1.44
N SER A 34 -2.87 -10.48 1.97
CA SER A 34 -3.70 -10.02 3.07
C SER A 34 -2.91 -9.88 4.37
N ALA A 35 -1.96 -10.78 4.63
CA ALA A 35 -1.04 -10.69 5.77
C ALA A 35 -0.12 -9.46 5.67
N ASP A 36 0.27 -9.06 4.45
CA ASP A 36 0.98 -7.81 4.18
C ASP A 36 0.06 -6.57 4.21
N GLY A 37 -1.27 -6.79 4.38
CA GLY A 37 -2.29 -5.77 4.63
C GLY A 37 -2.89 -5.14 3.41
N TYR A 38 -2.84 -5.82 2.28
CA TYR A 38 -3.58 -5.45 1.09
C TYR A 38 -5.03 -5.95 1.16
N ALA A 39 -5.95 -5.27 0.47
CA ALA A 39 -7.29 -5.79 0.24
C ALA A 39 -7.26 -6.67 -1.03
N VAL A 40 -7.50 -7.97 -0.88
CA VAL A 40 -7.32 -8.93 -1.97
C VAL A 40 -8.66 -9.55 -2.36
N SER A 41 -9.01 -9.46 -3.63
CA SER A 41 -10.10 -10.19 -4.26
C SER A 41 -9.54 -11.24 -5.21
N VAL A 42 -10.23 -12.38 -5.33
CA VAL A 42 -9.84 -13.49 -6.18
C VAL A 42 -10.92 -13.79 -7.20
N VAL A 43 -10.52 -13.99 -8.45
CA VAL A 43 -11.40 -14.43 -9.54
C VAL A 43 -10.76 -15.65 -10.23
N ASN A 44 -11.39 -16.83 -10.13
CA ASN A 44 -10.88 -18.06 -10.75
C ASN A 44 -11.42 -18.30 -12.15
N ASP A 45 -12.46 -17.60 -12.58
CA ASP A 45 -13.00 -17.67 -13.93
C ASP A 45 -12.67 -16.38 -14.70
N PRO A 46 -11.78 -16.40 -15.70
CA PRO A 46 -11.37 -15.22 -16.44
C PRO A 46 -12.52 -14.45 -17.10
N THR A 47 -13.65 -15.11 -17.35
CA THR A 47 -14.83 -14.46 -17.94
C THR A 47 -15.54 -13.49 -17.01
N GLN A 48 -15.29 -13.59 -15.69
CA GLN A 48 -15.89 -12.72 -14.66
C GLN A 48 -15.02 -11.51 -14.31
N VAL A 49 -13.81 -11.44 -14.84
CA VAL A 49 -12.84 -10.39 -14.46
C VAL A 49 -13.34 -8.99 -14.83
N LEU A 50 -13.90 -8.82 -16.02
CA LEU A 50 -14.38 -7.50 -16.47
C LEU A 50 -15.59 -7.02 -15.66
N ASP A 51 -16.42 -7.91 -15.16
CA ASP A 51 -17.52 -7.55 -14.27
C ASP A 51 -17.00 -7.17 -12.88
N ALA A 52 -16.04 -7.91 -12.35
CA ALA A 52 -15.38 -7.54 -11.09
C ALA A 52 -14.72 -6.14 -11.16
N LEU A 53 -14.09 -5.82 -12.30
CA LEU A 53 -13.49 -4.49 -12.52
C LEU A 53 -14.52 -3.35 -12.69
N ARG A 54 -15.76 -3.67 -13.07
CA ARG A 54 -16.87 -2.69 -13.12
C ARG A 54 -17.48 -2.42 -11.75
N GLU A 55 -17.50 -3.44 -10.89
CA GLU A 55 -18.13 -3.38 -9.58
C GLU A 55 -17.22 -2.79 -8.51
N HIS A 56 -15.90 -2.94 -8.67
CA HIS A 56 -14.91 -2.53 -7.68
C HIS A 56 -13.70 -1.88 -8.34
N GLU A 57 -13.11 -0.90 -7.65
CA GLU A 57 -11.84 -0.29 -8.05
C GLU A 57 -10.66 -1.13 -7.55
N TYR A 58 -9.75 -1.48 -8.46
CA TYR A 58 -8.50 -2.17 -8.16
C TYR A 58 -7.30 -1.35 -8.60
N HIS A 59 -6.27 -1.35 -7.78
CA HIS A 59 -5.01 -0.65 -8.06
C HIS A 59 -4.02 -1.55 -8.81
N VAL A 60 -4.09 -2.86 -8.54
CA VAL A 60 -3.22 -3.88 -9.11
C VAL A 60 -4.06 -5.09 -9.52
N ALA A 61 -3.79 -5.64 -10.70
CA ALA A 61 -4.28 -6.96 -11.11
C ALA A 61 -3.08 -7.90 -11.29
N ILE A 62 -3.13 -9.07 -10.65
CA ILE A 62 -2.20 -10.18 -10.85
C ILE A 62 -2.90 -11.17 -11.76
N LEU A 63 -2.34 -11.44 -12.94
CA LEU A 63 -3.01 -12.16 -14.00
C LEU A 63 -2.16 -13.36 -14.47
N ASP A 64 -2.69 -14.58 -14.35
CA ASP A 64 -2.12 -15.70 -15.08
C ASP A 64 -2.49 -15.61 -16.58
N LEU A 65 -1.54 -15.96 -17.43
CA LEU A 65 -1.75 -16.00 -18.88
C LEU A 65 -2.31 -17.33 -19.38
N MET A 66 -2.12 -18.39 -18.62
CA MET A 66 -2.46 -19.76 -19.06
C MET A 66 -3.73 -20.27 -18.38
N MET A 67 -4.85 -19.64 -18.70
CA MET A 67 -6.14 -20.01 -18.15
C MET A 67 -7.03 -20.66 -19.22
N PRO A 68 -7.93 -21.59 -18.85
CA PRO A 68 -8.95 -22.12 -19.74
C PRO A 68 -9.98 -21.04 -20.11
N LYS A 69 -10.69 -21.23 -21.23
CA LYS A 69 -11.79 -20.39 -21.75
C LYS A 69 -11.36 -19.05 -22.37
N LEU A 70 -10.43 -18.32 -21.79
CA LEU A 70 -9.99 -17.03 -22.28
C LEU A 70 -8.46 -16.91 -22.12
N SER A 71 -7.78 -16.57 -23.19
CA SER A 71 -6.34 -16.28 -23.13
C SER A 71 -6.07 -15.09 -22.20
N GLY A 72 -5.10 -15.23 -21.29
CA GLY A 72 -4.69 -14.13 -20.43
C GLY A 72 -4.18 -12.90 -21.20
N ILE A 73 -3.63 -13.09 -22.41
CA ILE A 73 -3.22 -11.99 -23.31
C ILE A 73 -4.44 -11.24 -23.84
N ASP A 74 -5.49 -11.97 -24.26
CA ASP A 74 -6.73 -11.32 -24.71
C ASP A 74 -7.43 -10.58 -23.57
N LEU A 75 -7.44 -11.18 -22.38
CA LEU A 75 -7.97 -10.56 -21.18
C LEU A 75 -7.18 -9.28 -20.80
N LEU A 76 -5.84 -9.33 -20.88
CA LEU A 76 -4.97 -8.18 -20.69
C LEU A 76 -5.35 -7.02 -21.61
N GLY A 77 -5.55 -7.30 -22.91
CA GLY A 77 -5.99 -6.30 -23.87
C GLY A 77 -7.40 -5.75 -23.58
N GLN A 78 -8.30 -6.57 -23.02
CA GLN A 78 -9.64 -6.12 -22.61
C GLN A 78 -9.58 -5.24 -21.35
N ILE A 79 -8.78 -5.61 -20.36
CA ILE A 79 -8.56 -4.80 -19.15
C ILE A 79 -8.01 -3.42 -19.54
N ARG A 80 -6.98 -3.35 -20.39
CA ARG A 80 -6.38 -2.08 -20.82
C ARG A 80 -7.36 -1.16 -21.56
N ARG A 81 -8.31 -1.69 -22.31
CA ARG A 81 -9.36 -0.88 -22.94
C ARG A 81 -10.38 -0.32 -21.97
N MET A 82 -10.53 -0.95 -20.80
CA MET A 82 -11.47 -0.54 -19.78
C MET A 82 -10.84 0.36 -18.74
N ASP A 83 -9.61 0.06 -18.33
CA ASP A 83 -8.82 0.79 -17.35
C ASP A 83 -7.34 0.75 -17.75
N ASP A 84 -6.79 1.87 -18.19
CA ASP A 84 -5.39 2.02 -18.57
C ASP A 84 -4.49 2.34 -17.37
N ASP A 85 -5.10 2.74 -16.25
CA ASP A 85 -4.35 3.10 -15.03
C ASP A 85 -4.08 1.90 -14.09
N ILE A 86 -4.88 0.83 -14.11
CA ILE A 86 -4.62 -0.34 -13.28
C ILE A 86 -3.23 -0.93 -13.55
N ALA A 87 -2.44 -1.16 -12.50
CA ALA A 87 -1.15 -1.82 -12.65
C ALA A 87 -1.34 -3.32 -12.87
N ILE A 88 -0.66 -3.90 -13.85
CA ILE A 88 -0.79 -5.32 -14.15
C ILE A 88 0.53 -6.03 -13.84
N ILE A 89 0.44 -7.10 -13.06
CA ILE A 89 1.52 -8.07 -12.82
C ILE A 89 1.12 -9.35 -13.54
N ILE A 90 1.91 -9.78 -14.51
CA ILE A 90 1.76 -11.08 -15.14
C ILE A 90 2.42 -12.15 -14.27
N LEU A 91 1.71 -13.24 -14.04
CA LEU A 91 2.19 -14.43 -13.35
C LEU A 91 2.00 -15.64 -14.27
N THR A 92 3.09 -16.28 -14.70
CA THR A 92 2.96 -17.41 -15.64
C THR A 92 4.00 -18.51 -15.44
N GLY A 93 3.59 -19.76 -15.63
CA GLY A 93 4.49 -20.91 -15.67
C GLY A 93 5.19 -21.09 -17.01
N TYR A 94 4.68 -20.47 -18.07
CA TYR A 94 5.15 -20.68 -19.44
C TYR A 94 5.45 -19.35 -20.13
N PRO A 95 6.59 -18.72 -19.82
CA PRO A 95 7.00 -17.51 -20.50
C PRO A 95 7.26 -17.78 -22.00
N SER A 96 6.70 -16.94 -22.85
CA SER A 96 6.87 -17.01 -24.30
C SER A 96 7.27 -15.63 -24.85
N LEU A 97 7.80 -15.63 -26.10
CA LEU A 97 8.09 -14.37 -26.79
C LEU A 97 6.81 -13.55 -26.99
N GLU A 98 5.70 -14.22 -27.30
CA GLU A 98 4.39 -13.61 -27.48
C GLU A 98 3.93 -12.90 -26.19
N SER A 99 3.99 -13.58 -25.05
CA SER A 99 3.61 -12.98 -23.75
C SER A 99 4.53 -11.84 -23.33
N ALA A 100 5.82 -11.92 -23.66
CA ALA A 100 6.78 -10.84 -23.41
C ALA A 100 6.48 -9.62 -24.30
N THR A 101 6.16 -9.82 -25.58
CA THR A 101 5.78 -8.74 -26.50
C THR A 101 4.48 -8.08 -26.06
N ALA A 102 3.45 -8.86 -25.73
CA ALA A 102 2.17 -8.36 -25.22
C ALA A 102 2.37 -7.56 -23.92
N SER A 103 3.30 -7.98 -23.06
CA SER A 103 3.63 -7.24 -21.83
C SER A 103 4.17 -5.85 -22.09
N ILE A 104 4.96 -5.69 -23.15
CA ILE A 104 5.49 -4.37 -23.57
C ILE A 104 4.37 -3.53 -24.20
N GLU A 105 3.58 -4.11 -25.11
CA GLU A 105 2.51 -3.42 -25.82
C GLU A 105 1.41 -2.91 -24.89
N HIS A 106 1.15 -3.61 -23.78
CA HIS A 106 0.11 -3.30 -22.82
C HIS A 106 0.64 -2.65 -21.52
N ASP A 107 1.86 -2.12 -21.51
CA ASP A 107 2.50 -1.47 -20.33
C ASP A 107 2.32 -2.28 -19.03
N VAL A 108 2.74 -3.55 -19.06
CA VAL A 108 2.70 -4.43 -17.89
C VAL A 108 3.73 -3.95 -16.87
N SER A 109 3.29 -3.82 -15.63
CA SER A 109 4.11 -3.26 -14.54
C SER A 109 5.18 -4.23 -14.02
N ALA A 110 4.90 -5.54 -14.07
CA ALA A 110 5.85 -6.59 -13.70
C ALA A 110 5.48 -7.91 -14.38
N TYR A 111 6.49 -8.76 -14.58
CA TYR A 111 6.36 -10.11 -15.14
C TYR A 111 7.07 -11.08 -14.20
N ILE A 112 6.31 -12.00 -13.60
CA ILE A 112 6.79 -12.96 -12.60
C ILE A 112 6.59 -14.37 -13.14
N ARG A 113 7.63 -15.19 -13.05
CA ARG A 113 7.58 -16.57 -13.50
C ARG A 113 7.23 -17.52 -12.35
N LYS A 114 6.32 -18.47 -12.58
CA LYS A 114 6.08 -19.61 -11.68
C LYS A 114 7.23 -20.65 -11.85
N PRO A 115 7.80 -21.23 -10.81
CA PRO A 115 7.58 -20.92 -9.38
C PRO A 115 8.23 -19.57 -8.99
N PHE A 116 7.59 -18.84 -8.09
CA PHE A 116 7.98 -17.51 -7.65
C PHE A 116 8.29 -17.46 -6.16
N SER A 117 9.02 -16.43 -5.75
CA SER A 117 9.20 -16.11 -4.35
C SER A 117 8.28 -14.98 -3.91
N ILE A 118 7.95 -14.97 -2.63
CA ILE A 118 7.17 -13.90 -1.99
C ILE A 118 7.85 -12.54 -2.14
N ASP A 119 9.19 -12.51 -2.05
CA ASP A 119 9.95 -11.28 -2.13
C ASP A 119 9.88 -10.63 -3.52
N GLU A 120 9.76 -11.42 -4.59
CA GLU A 120 9.53 -10.89 -5.95
C GLU A 120 8.21 -10.12 -6.05
N PHE A 121 7.14 -10.62 -5.42
CA PHE A 121 5.86 -9.91 -5.36
C PHE A 121 5.95 -8.64 -4.53
N ARG A 122 6.56 -8.70 -3.34
CA ARG A 122 6.76 -7.53 -2.49
C ARG A 122 7.51 -6.42 -3.23
N GLU A 123 8.56 -6.79 -3.93
CA GLU A 123 9.36 -5.84 -4.70
C GLU A 123 8.58 -5.25 -5.88
N ALA A 124 7.83 -6.07 -6.61
CA ALA A 124 6.98 -5.63 -7.71
C ALA A 124 5.88 -4.68 -7.25
N ILE A 125 5.13 -5.05 -6.19
CA ILE A 125 4.07 -4.22 -5.63
C ILE A 125 4.65 -2.92 -5.04
N GLY A 126 5.80 -3.00 -4.37
CA GLY A 126 6.49 -1.82 -3.84
C GLY A 126 6.89 -0.81 -4.93
N ARG A 127 7.39 -1.30 -6.09
CA ARG A 127 7.69 -0.45 -7.26
C ARG A 127 6.42 0.19 -7.84
N ILE A 128 5.35 -0.59 -7.96
CA ILE A 128 4.05 -0.11 -8.47
C ILE A 128 3.48 0.97 -7.57
N ALA A 129 3.44 0.71 -6.27
CA ALA A 129 2.94 1.67 -5.28
C ALA A 129 3.71 2.99 -5.34
N LYS A 130 5.04 2.92 -5.46
CA LYS A 130 5.90 4.10 -5.59
C LYS A 130 5.63 4.85 -6.90
N LYS A 131 5.49 4.14 -8.05
CA LYS A 131 5.21 4.75 -9.36
C LYS A 131 3.86 5.46 -9.38
N LYS A 132 2.86 4.87 -8.74
CA LYS A 132 1.49 5.41 -8.67
C LYS A 132 1.29 6.46 -7.56
N GLY A 133 2.32 6.76 -6.77
CA GLY A 133 2.20 7.66 -5.61
C GLY A 133 1.29 7.09 -4.51
N LEU A 134 0.98 5.79 -4.57
CA LEU A 134 0.22 5.09 -3.56
C LEU A 134 1.14 4.84 -2.37
N VAL A 135 0.94 5.58 -1.31
CA VAL A 135 1.74 5.46 -0.08
C VAL A 135 1.26 4.22 0.68
N LEU A 136 1.88 3.09 0.38
CA LEU A 136 1.72 1.89 1.20
C LEU A 136 2.16 2.20 2.62
N ARG A 137 1.24 2.16 3.60
CA ARG A 137 1.51 2.11 5.06
C ARG A 137 2.76 2.86 5.58
N ARG A 138 3.53 3.49 4.70
CA ARG A 138 4.69 4.33 5.08
C ARG A 138 4.26 5.52 5.92
N GLU A 139 3.01 5.98 5.74
CA GLU A 139 2.48 7.07 6.56
C GLU A 139 2.27 6.61 8.00
N ASP A 140 1.71 5.42 8.21
CA ASP A 140 1.56 4.85 9.55
C ASP A 140 2.91 4.50 10.18
N GLU A 141 3.83 3.90 9.42
CA GLU A 141 5.20 3.66 9.87
C GLU A 141 5.94 4.97 10.17
N LEU A 142 5.74 5.98 9.34
CA LEU A 142 6.30 7.31 9.56
C LEU A 142 5.72 7.95 10.83
N HIS A 143 4.40 7.88 11.02
CA HIS A 143 3.74 8.39 12.23
C HIS A 143 4.21 7.65 13.48
N LEU A 144 4.34 6.31 13.42
CA LEU A 144 4.90 5.49 14.51
C LEU A 144 6.34 5.90 14.82
N THR A 145 7.16 6.08 13.80
CA THR A 145 8.57 6.49 13.95
C THR A 145 8.67 7.88 14.56
N ILE A 146 7.93 8.85 14.00
CA ILE A 146 7.88 10.22 14.53
C ILE A 146 7.39 10.22 15.98
N GLY A 147 6.30 9.54 16.28
CA GLY A 147 5.73 9.48 17.63
C GLY A 147 6.69 8.87 18.64
N ARG A 148 7.36 7.77 18.27
CA ARG A 148 8.38 7.10 19.09
C ARG A 148 9.57 8.03 19.33
N THR A 149 10.12 8.63 18.29
CA THR A 149 11.27 9.55 18.36
C THR A 149 10.96 10.75 19.25
N ILE A 150 9.79 11.38 19.08
CA ILE A 150 9.37 12.50 19.94
C ILE A 150 9.31 12.06 21.40
N ARG A 151 8.71 10.90 21.68
CA ARG A 151 8.60 10.35 23.04
C ARG A 151 9.96 10.07 23.67
N GLU A 152 10.88 9.49 22.91
CA GLU A 152 12.25 9.19 23.37
C GLU A 152 13.03 10.48 23.67
N LEU A 153 13.06 11.42 22.74
CA LEU A 153 13.72 12.71 22.90
C LEU A 153 13.15 13.50 24.09
N ARG A 154 11.83 13.50 24.26
CA ARG A 154 11.17 14.13 25.40
C ARG A 154 11.63 13.50 26.72
N LYS A 155 11.65 12.15 26.81
CA LYS A 155 12.07 11.41 28.00
C LYS A 155 13.56 11.62 28.32
N GLN A 156 14.41 11.61 27.31
CA GLN A 156 15.86 11.91 27.47
C GLN A 156 16.11 13.29 28.10
N ARG A 157 15.24 14.27 27.78
CA ARG A 157 15.28 15.61 28.34
C ARG A 157 14.53 15.77 29.68
N GLY A 158 14.01 14.68 30.22
CA GLY A 158 13.26 14.70 31.48
C GLY A 158 11.95 15.50 31.43
N LEU A 159 11.39 15.73 30.23
CA LEU A 159 10.20 16.55 30.06
C LEU A 159 8.92 15.71 30.18
N THR A 160 7.95 16.26 30.92
CA THR A 160 6.58 15.74 30.95
C THR A 160 5.78 16.28 29.77
N LEU A 161 4.68 15.58 29.39
CA LEU A 161 3.75 16.07 28.36
C LEU A 161 3.18 17.46 28.71
N LYS A 162 2.95 17.76 30.01
CA LYS A 162 2.46 19.05 30.48
C LYS A 162 3.50 20.16 30.26
N GLN A 163 4.78 19.87 30.43
CA GLN A 163 5.87 20.80 30.13
C GLN A 163 6.03 21.01 28.62
N MET A 164 5.94 19.93 27.82
CA MET A 164 5.92 20.03 26.36
C MET A 164 4.75 20.90 25.87
N SER A 165 3.55 20.70 26.39
CA SER A 165 2.36 21.51 26.06
C SER A 165 2.58 23.00 26.29
N ARG A 166 3.20 23.37 27.41
CA ARG A 166 3.52 24.77 27.70
C ARG A 166 4.51 25.35 26.69
N ARG A 167 5.52 24.58 26.28
CA ARG A 167 6.56 25.04 25.33
C ARG A 167 6.05 25.14 23.91
N THR A 168 5.26 24.16 23.46
CA THR A 168 4.78 24.04 22.08
C THR A 168 3.47 24.81 21.82
N LYS A 169 2.73 25.14 22.87
CA LYS A 169 1.33 25.63 22.80
C LYS A 169 0.36 24.63 22.17
N LEU A 170 0.71 23.33 22.16
CA LEU A 170 -0.16 22.23 21.78
C LEU A 170 -0.81 21.63 23.01
N SER A 171 -2.01 21.05 22.87
CA SER A 171 -2.68 20.40 24.00
C SER A 171 -1.94 19.12 24.44
N VAL A 172 -2.05 18.78 25.72
CA VAL A 172 -1.48 17.53 26.27
C VAL A 172 -2.08 16.30 25.54
N SER A 173 -3.37 16.34 25.21
CA SER A 173 -4.05 15.28 24.48
C SER A 173 -3.44 15.09 23.10
N LEU A 174 -3.29 16.17 22.32
CA LEU A 174 -2.68 16.11 20.98
C LEU A 174 -1.26 15.58 21.02
N LEU A 175 -0.42 16.06 21.94
CA LEU A 175 0.94 15.55 22.09
C LEU A 175 0.97 14.06 22.43
N SER A 176 0.05 13.60 23.29
CA SER A 176 -0.09 12.20 23.64
C SER A 176 -0.54 11.34 22.43
N GLN A 177 -1.48 11.84 21.64
CA GLN A 177 -1.94 11.16 20.41
C GLN A 177 -0.81 11.06 19.38
N ILE A 178 -0.03 12.14 19.18
CA ILE A 178 1.14 12.13 18.28
C ILE A 178 2.17 11.10 18.75
N GLU A 179 2.50 11.07 20.05
CA GLU A 179 3.47 10.09 20.60
C GLU A 179 3.02 8.64 20.49
N ARG A 180 1.70 8.37 20.36
CA ARG A 180 1.12 7.05 20.15
C ARG A 180 0.78 6.76 18.68
N ALA A 181 1.07 7.70 17.79
CA ALA A 181 0.67 7.65 16.38
C ALA A 181 -0.85 7.49 16.15
N GLU A 182 -1.66 7.96 17.09
CA GLU A 182 -3.14 7.97 16.98
C GLU A 182 -3.66 9.21 16.23
N SER A 183 -2.79 10.17 15.92
CA SER A 183 -3.11 11.37 15.17
C SER A 183 -1.88 11.83 14.40
N SER A 184 -2.07 12.21 13.14
CA SER A 184 -1.03 12.83 12.33
C SER A 184 -0.69 14.23 12.86
N ALA A 185 0.59 14.57 12.86
CA ALA A 185 1.05 15.90 13.25
C ALA A 185 1.24 16.76 12.01
N SER A 186 0.64 17.96 11.98
CA SER A 186 0.95 18.93 10.93
C SER A 186 2.44 19.33 10.98
N VAL A 187 3.00 19.74 9.85
CA VAL A 187 4.38 20.26 9.77
C VAL A 187 4.62 21.38 10.79
N SER A 188 3.62 22.24 10.98
CA SER A 188 3.68 23.32 12.00
C SER A 188 3.77 22.76 13.42
N SER A 189 3.06 21.66 13.73
CA SER A 189 3.12 20.99 15.02
C SER A 189 4.48 20.32 15.23
N LEU A 190 5.00 19.64 14.21
CA LEU A 190 6.32 19.01 14.25
C LEU A 190 7.43 20.06 14.45
N PHE A 191 7.35 21.19 13.78
CA PHE A 191 8.30 22.29 13.96
C PHE A 191 8.30 22.82 15.40
N LYS A 192 7.13 23.04 16.00
CA LYS A 192 7.00 23.45 17.40
C LYS A 192 7.59 22.43 18.37
N VAL A 193 7.36 21.14 18.11
CA VAL A 193 7.90 20.04 18.92
C VAL A 193 9.42 19.97 18.80
N ALA A 194 9.97 20.02 17.57
CA ALA A 194 11.41 20.02 17.33
C ALA A 194 12.10 21.20 18.05
N THR A 195 11.53 22.41 17.91
CA THR A 195 12.02 23.61 18.62
C THR A 195 11.98 23.45 20.14
N ALA A 196 10.89 22.90 20.70
CA ALA A 196 10.75 22.68 22.12
C ALA A 196 11.70 21.63 22.68
N LEU A 197 12.12 20.70 21.83
CA LEU A 197 13.09 19.64 22.11
C LEU A 197 14.53 20.03 21.72
N ASP A 198 14.76 21.22 21.16
CA ASP A 198 16.08 21.69 20.69
C ASP A 198 16.74 20.65 19.74
N VAL A 199 16.03 20.26 18.68
CA VAL A 199 16.49 19.37 17.60
C VAL A 199 16.03 19.90 16.24
N LYS A 200 16.63 19.40 15.16
CA LYS A 200 16.13 19.69 13.81
C LYS A 200 14.83 18.93 13.58
N ILE A 201 13.94 19.50 12.77
CA ILE A 201 12.70 18.80 12.39
C ILE A 201 12.99 17.46 11.71
N THR A 202 14.09 17.36 10.96
CA THR A 202 14.56 16.13 10.32
C THR A 202 14.86 15.00 11.31
N ASP A 203 15.32 15.35 12.51
CA ASP A 203 15.69 14.37 13.55
C ASP A 203 14.45 13.66 14.13
N LEU A 204 13.24 14.20 13.90
CA LEU A 204 11.99 13.57 14.31
C LEU A 204 11.58 12.40 13.42
N PHE A 205 12.10 12.33 12.20
CA PHE A 205 11.74 11.30 11.23
C PHE A 205 12.51 9.98 11.40
N GLY A 206 13.48 9.95 12.30
CA GLY A 206 14.34 8.78 12.52
C GLY A 206 15.42 8.60 11.45
N PRO A 207 16.25 7.57 11.55
CA PRO A 207 17.19 7.20 10.49
C PRO A 207 16.41 6.63 9.31
N PHE A 208 16.58 7.23 8.14
CA PHE A 208 16.17 6.69 6.85
C PHE A 208 17.31 5.94 6.21
#